data_dba967e0d1139f2a39d2315c021e5352
#
_entry.id   dba967e0d1139f2a39d2315c021e5352
#
_cell.length_a   1.000
_cell.length_b   1.000
_cell.length_c   1.000
_cell.angle_alpha   90.00
_cell.angle_beta   90.00
_cell.angle_gamma   90.00
#
_symmetry.space_group_name_H-M   'P 1'
#
loop_
_entity.id
_entity.type
_entity.pdbx_description
1 polymer ?
#
loop_
_entity_poly.entity_id
_entity_poly.type
_entity_poly.pdbx_seq_one_letter_code
_entity_poly.pdbx_strand_id
1 'polypeptide(L)'
;MPANVRGGQVISLVEVTGSIGGRVDIPKLADELGADVAVLLPILDAAEMLGLVRVEKGDVHLTELGLRFQKTSKQKLRMLKDRIAAIEPFRTALELAARGKPIAAAQVAESLSEIGLKWHYRPEINESLIHALLIHWAIYAGLLKYDGKSGKFTKA
;
A
#
# COMPACT_ATOMS: atom_id res chain seq x y z
N MET A 1 -1.17 2.05 -5.94
CA MET A 1 -0.36 1.18 -5.04
C MET A 1 0.29 0.09 -5.86
N PRO A 2 1.61 -0.10 -5.78
CA PRO A 2 2.28 -1.21 -6.47
C PRO A 2 1.75 -2.57 -6.03
N ALA A 3 1.57 -3.49 -7.00
CA ALA A 3 0.87 -4.76 -6.79
C ALA A 3 1.55 -5.71 -5.79
N ASN A 4 2.87 -5.70 -5.75
CA ASN A 4 3.65 -6.67 -4.95
C ASN A 4 4.16 -6.12 -3.62
N VAL A 5 3.67 -4.95 -3.21
CA VAL A 5 4.11 -4.31 -1.96
C VAL A 5 3.10 -4.57 -0.86
N ARG A 6 3.60 -5.02 0.29
CA ARG A 6 2.81 -5.27 1.49
C ARG A 6 3.13 -4.23 2.56
N GLY A 7 2.17 -4.00 3.45
CA GLY A 7 2.34 -3.06 4.56
C GLY A 7 3.57 -3.33 5.42
N GLY A 8 3.87 -4.61 5.69
CA GLY A 8 5.06 -5.00 6.46
C GLY A 8 6.37 -4.56 5.83
N GLN A 9 6.46 -4.57 4.51
CA GLN A 9 7.66 -4.11 3.80
C GLN A 9 7.85 -2.60 3.93
N VAL A 10 6.76 -1.83 3.85
CA VAL A 10 6.81 -0.38 4.06
C VAL A 10 7.18 -0.06 5.51
N ILE A 11 6.60 -0.77 6.46
CA ILE A 11 6.93 -0.61 7.89
C ILE A 11 8.42 -0.84 8.11
N SER A 12 8.97 -1.95 7.59
CA SER A 12 10.40 -2.26 7.73
C SER A 12 11.29 -1.20 7.10
N LEU A 13 10.93 -0.70 5.93
CA LEU A 13 11.69 0.36 5.25
C LEU A 13 11.75 1.62 6.10
N VAL A 14 10.62 2.05 6.64
CA VAL A 14 10.56 3.25 7.48
C VAL A 14 11.35 3.06 8.78
N GLU A 15 11.24 1.89 9.42
CA GLU A 15 11.95 1.59 10.66
C GLU A 15 13.46 1.56 10.45
N VAL A 16 13.94 0.92 9.39
CA VAL A 16 15.38 0.88 9.08
C VAL A 16 15.89 2.27 8.73
N THR A 17 15.18 3.02 7.90
CA THR A 17 15.58 4.39 7.56
C THR A 17 15.67 5.26 8.81
N GLY A 18 14.71 5.14 9.71
CA GLY A 18 14.71 5.86 10.97
C GLY A 18 15.86 5.48 11.88
N SER A 19 16.20 4.19 11.95
CA SER A 19 17.31 3.69 12.79
C SER A 19 18.68 4.16 12.31
N ILE A 20 18.79 4.50 11.02
CA ILE A 20 20.05 5.01 10.42
C ILE A 20 20.17 6.54 10.59
N GLY A 21 19.12 7.20 11.06
CA GLY A 21 19.13 8.66 11.27
C GLY A 21 18.14 9.43 10.44
N GLY A 22 17.24 8.74 9.72
CA GLY A 22 16.17 9.36 8.93
C GLY A 22 16.54 9.76 7.51
N ARG A 23 17.78 9.51 7.11
CA ARG A 23 18.30 9.75 5.76
C ARG A 23 19.30 8.68 5.39
N VAL A 24 19.17 8.11 4.20
CA VAL A 24 20.07 7.06 3.71
C VAL A 24 20.04 7.01 2.19
N ASP A 25 21.17 6.71 1.53
CA ASP A 25 21.17 6.47 0.09
C ASP A 25 20.48 5.13 -0.24
N ILE A 26 19.93 5.03 -1.44
CA ILE A 26 19.18 3.85 -1.87
C ILE A 26 20.00 2.57 -1.83
N PRO A 27 21.25 2.51 -2.36
CA PRO A 27 22.05 1.29 -2.29
C PRO A 27 22.32 0.82 -0.88
N LYS A 28 22.61 1.73 0.04
CA LYS A 28 22.85 1.38 1.45
C LYS A 28 21.57 0.86 2.12
N LEU A 29 20.44 1.47 1.84
CA LEU A 29 19.16 1.00 2.36
C LEU A 29 18.84 -0.40 1.86
N ALA A 30 19.08 -0.69 0.58
CA ALA A 30 18.93 -2.03 0.02
C ALA A 30 19.79 -3.05 0.75
N ASP A 31 21.08 -2.73 1.00
CA ASP A 31 21.99 -3.59 1.75
C ASP A 31 21.46 -3.86 3.17
N GLU A 32 21.03 -2.83 3.88
CA GLU A 32 20.51 -2.96 5.25
C GLU A 32 19.24 -3.81 5.32
N LEU A 33 18.41 -3.76 4.26
CA LEU A 33 17.20 -4.57 4.16
C LEU A 33 17.46 -5.97 3.58
N GLY A 34 18.68 -6.25 3.13
CA GLY A 34 19.02 -7.52 2.49
C GLY A 34 18.29 -7.75 1.18
N ALA A 35 18.01 -6.69 0.44
CA ALA A 35 17.24 -6.75 -0.80
C ALA A 35 18.01 -6.13 -1.96
N ASP A 36 17.70 -6.58 -3.19
CA ASP A 36 18.19 -5.92 -4.39
C ASP A 36 17.48 -4.57 -4.57
N VAL A 37 18.17 -3.61 -5.19
CA VAL A 37 17.59 -2.29 -5.48
C VAL A 37 16.29 -2.42 -6.26
N ALA A 38 16.24 -3.35 -7.23
CA ALA A 38 15.02 -3.58 -8.03
C ALA A 38 13.81 -4.00 -7.19
N VAL A 39 14.03 -4.72 -6.10
CA VAL A 39 12.97 -5.11 -5.15
C VAL A 39 12.58 -3.93 -4.26
N LEU A 40 13.56 -3.12 -3.90
CA LEU A 40 13.35 -1.96 -3.03
C LEU A 40 12.54 -0.85 -3.68
N LEU A 41 12.74 -0.59 -4.98
CA LEU A 41 12.10 0.55 -5.66
C LEU A 41 10.56 0.58 -5.54
N PRO A 42 9.82 -0.52 -5.76
CA PRO A 42 8.37 -0.50 -5.56
C PRO A 42 7.95 -0.20 -4.12
N ILE A 43 8.75 -0.66 -3.14
CA ILE A 43 8.48 -0.40 -1.71
C ILE A 43 8.69 1.09 -1.41
N LEU A 44 9.72 1.70 -1.98
CA LEU A 44 9.96 3.14 -1.89
C LEU A 44 8.82 3.94 -2.52
N ASP A 45 8.34 3.53 -3.68
CA ASP A 45 7.21 4.17 -4.35
C ASP A 45 5.97 4.16 -3.45
N ALA A 46 5.66 3.01 -2.85
CA ALA A 46 4.54 2.88 -1.92
C ALA A 46 4.71 3.79 -0.69
N ALA A 47 5.90 3.81 -0.10
CA ALA A 47 6.19 4.65 1.06
C ALA A 47 6.07 6.15 0.72
N GLU A 48 6.51 6.53 -0.47
CA GLU A 48 6.40 7.90 -0.96
C GLU A 48 4.95 8.29 -1.25
N MET A 49 4.17 7.41 -1.88
CA MET A 49 2.73 7.60 -2.09
C MET A 49 1.98 7.82 -0.78
N LEU A 50 2.37 7.14 0.28
CA LEU A 50 1.78 7.26 1.60
C LEU A 50 2.30 8.49 2.37
N GLY A 51 3.27 9.22 1.82
CA GLY A 51 3.83 10.40 2.43
C GLY A 51 4.80 10.13 3.58
N LEU A 52 5.32 8.91 3.68
CA LEU A 52 6.22 8.50 4.76
C LEU A 52 7.69 8.85 4.48
N VAL A 53 8.06 8.84 3.20
CA VAL A 53 9.42 9.16 2.75
C VAL A 53 9.37 10.13 1.57
N ARG A 54 10.50 10.80 1.36
CA ARG A 54 10.77 11.63 0.17
C ARG A 54 12.10 11.13 -0.43
N VAL A 55 12.11 10.93 -1.73
CA VAL A 55 13.32 10.52 -2.46
C VAL A 55 13.85 11.72 -3.23
N GLU A 56 15.07 12.12 -2.95
CA GLU A 56 15.76 13.22 -3.62
C GLU A 56 17.20 12.82 -3.95
N LYS A 57 17.59 12.94 -5.21
CA LYS A 57 18.97 12.71 -5.67
C LYS A 57 19.57 11.38 -5.19
N GLY A 58 18.74 10.33 -5.19
CA GLY A 58 19.17 8.99 -4.77
C GLY A 58 19.17 8.77 -3.25
N ASP A 59 18.76 9.74 -2.46
CA ASP A 59 18.64 9.63 -1.01
C ASP A 59 17.18 9.52 -0.58
N VAL A 60 16.95 8.66 0.41
CA VAL A 60 15.65 8.47 1.06
C VAL A 60 15.63 9.27 2.36
N HIS A 61 14.64 10.13 2.51
CA HIS A 61 14.44 10.93 3.71
C HIS A 61 13.10 10.58 4.35
N LEU A 62 13.06 10.35 5.65
CA LEU A 62 11.79 10.28 6.37
C LEU A 62 11.15 11.67 6.39
N THR A 63 9.84 11.70 6.11
CA THR A 63 9.02 12.89 6.31
C THR A 63 8.65 13.02 7.78
N GLU A 64 8.03 14.15 8.15
CA GLU A 64 7.49 14.33 9.50
C GLU A 64 6.48 13.22 9.84
N LEU A 65 5.62 12.84 8.88
CA LEU A 65 4.70 11.72 9.04
C LEU A 65 5.44 10.40 9.22
N GLY A 66 6.53 10.18 8.45
CA GLY A 66 7.37 8.99 8.56
C GLY A 66 8.01 8.86 9.94
N LEU A 67 8.47 9.96 10.51
CA LEU A 67 9.03 9.98 11.87
C LEU A 67 7.96 9.62 12.92
N ARG A 68 6.75 10.15 12.80
CA ARG A 68 5.65 9.79 13.71
C ARG A 68 5.22 8.34 13.53
N PHE A 69 5.15 7.86 12.30
CA PHE A 69 4.82 6.47 11.98
C PHE A 69 5.83 5.51 12.59
N GLN A 70 7.12 5.81 12.49
CA GLN A 70 8.18 4.99 13.08
C GLN A 70 8.01 4.81 14.59
N LYS A 71 7.60 5.87 15.29
CA LYS A 71 7.41 5.87 16.74
C LYS A 71 6.13 5.19 17.21
N THR A 72 5.19 4.96 16.30
CA THR A 72 3.91 4.31 16.62
C THR A 72 4.15 2.81 16.83
N SER A 73 3.72 2.27 17.97
CA SER A 73 3.98 0.87 18.32
C SER A 73 2.88 -0.10 17.90
N LYS A 74 1.64 0.36 17.70
CA LYS A 74 0.49 -0.49 17.40
C LYS A 74 -0.31 0.06 16.24
N GLN A 75 -0.90 -0.87 15.45
CA GLN A 75 -1.86 -0.53 14.38
C GLN A 75 -1.35 0.52 13.41
N LYS A 76 -0.09 0.37 12.98
CA LYS A 76 0.57 1.35 12.10
C LYS A 76 -0.21 1.68 10.83
N LEU A 77 -0.81 0.67 10.19
CA LEU A 77 -1.57 0.91 8.96
C LEU A 77 -2.86 1.71 9.20
N ARG A 78 -3.45 1.60 10.39
CA ARG A 78 -4.63 2.39 10.74
C ARG A 78 -4.32 3.89 10.85
N MET A 79 -3.11 4.23 11.23
CA MET A 79 -2.64 5.62 11.23
C MET A 79 -2.65 6.23 9.83
N LEU A 80 -2.48 5.39 8.81
CA LEU A 80 -2.44 5.80 7.40
C LEU A 80 -3.79 5.63 6.69
N LYS A 81 -4.84 5.34 7.43
CA LYS A 81 -6.16 5.04 6.90
C LYS A 81 -6.63 6.03 5.83
N ASP A 82 -6.56 7.31 6.12
CA ASP A 82 -7.02 8.34 5.19
C ASP A 82 -6.14 8.45 3.94
N ARG A 83 -4.85 8.21 4.09
CA ARG A 83 -3.92 8.21 2.96
C ARG A 83 -4.10 7.00 2.07
N ILE A 84 -4.31 5.83 2.65
CA ILE A 84 -4.60 4.59 1.91
C ILE A 84 -5.92 4.75 1.14
N ALA A 85 -6.94 5.32 1.78
CA ALA A 85 -8.24 5.55 1.17
C ALA A 85 -8.20 6.48 -0.06
N ALA A 86 -7.18 7.31 -0.19
CA ALA A 86 -7.03 8.23 -1.32
C ALA A 86 -6.31 7.60 -2.52
N ILE A 87 -5.76 6.39 -2.37
CA ILE A 87 -4.94 5.71 -3.38
C ILE A 87 -5.76 4.60 -4.05
N GLU A 88 -5.57 4.40 -5.36
CA GLU A 88 -6.17 3.28 -6.07
C GLU A 88 -5.39 1.96 -5.79
N PRO A 89 -6.06 0.82 -5.65
CA PRO A 89 -7.49 0.55 -5.92
C PRO A 89 -8.42 0.81 -4.73
N PHE A 90 -7.91 1.30 -3.62
CA PHE A 90 -8.67 1.44 -2.36
C PHE A 90 -9.78 2.47 -2.47
N ARG A 91 -9.49 3.60 -3.11
CA ARG A 91 -10.49 4.66 -3.29
C ARG A 91 -11.74 4.14 -4.02
N THR A 92 -11.56 3.47 -5.15
CA THR A 92 -12.68 2.91 -5.92
C THR A 92 -13.41 1.82 -5.15
N ALA A 93 -12.67 0.93 -4.46
CA ALA A 93 -13.28 -0.11 -3.64
C ALA A 93 -14.17 0.50 -2.54
N LEU A 94 -13.70 1.54 -1.88
CA LEU A 94 -14.47 2.23 -0.84
C LEU A 94 -15.72 2.92 -1.39
N GLU A 95 -15.62 3.55 -2.54
CA GLU A 95 -16.77 4.18 -3.21
C GLU A 95 -17.85 3.13 -3.55
N LEU A 96 -17.45 1.98 -4.08
CA LEU A 96 -18.37 0.89 -4.38
C LEU A 96 -18.99 0.28 -3.12
N ALA A 97 -18.18 0.05 -2.10
CA ALA A 97 -18.65 -0.51 -0.83
C ALA A 97 -19.60 0.45 -0.08
N ALA A 98 -19.43 1.75 -0.26
CA ALA A 98 -20.28 2.78 0.37
C ALA A 98 -21.74 2.69 -0.11
N ARG A 99 -22.00 2.01 -1.22
CA ARG A 99 -23.37 1.79 -1.74
C ARG A 99 -24.15 0.75 -0.93
N GLY A 100 -23.51 0.13 0.08
CA GLY A 100 -24.17 -0.77 1.03
C GLY A 100 -24.23 -2.24 0.62
N LYS A 101 -23.73 -2.60 -0.57
CA LYS A 101 -23.67 -4.00 -1.03
C LYS A 101 -22.26 -4.55 -0.97
N PRO A 102 -22.07 -5.86 -0.71
CA PRO A 102 -20.77 -6.48 -0.82
C PRO A 102 -20.21 -6.33 -2.23
N ILE A 103 -18.88 -6.12 -2.31
CA ILE A 103 -18.19 -5.96 -3.59
C ILE A 103 -17.12 -7.04 -3.76
N ALA A 104 -16.89 -7.44 -5.00
CA ALA A 104 -15.80 -8.33 -5.37
C ALA A 104 -14.66 -7.51 -6.03
N ALA A 105 -13.45 -8.05 -5.97
CA ALA A 105 -12.31 -7.42 -6.65
C ALA A 105 -12.57 -7.24 -8.16
N ALA A 106 -13.34 -8.14 -8.78
CA ALA A 106 -13.73 -8.03 -10.20
C ALA A 106 -14.47 -6.71 -10.50
N GLN A 107 -15.34 -6.25 -9.59
CA GLN A 107 -16.09 -5.00 -9.76
C GLN A 107 -15.14 -3.78 -9.69
N VAL A 108 -14.17 -3.82 -8.79
CA VAL A 108 -13.15 -2.78 -8.68
C VAL A 108 -12.30 -2.77 -9.95
N ALA A 109 -11.86 -3.94 -10.41
CA ALA A 109 -11.07 -4.09 -11.63
C ALA A 109 -11.80 -3.53 -12.85
N GLU A 110 -13.08 -3.82 -12.99
CA GLU A 110 -13.90 -3.32 -14.09
C GLU A 110 -14.00 -1.80 -14.08
N SER A 111 -14.31 -1.22 -12.93
CA SER A 111 -14.42 0.24 -12.79
C SER A 111 -13.10 0.94 -13.15
N LEU A 112 -11.98 0.40 -12.69
CA LEU A 112 -10.66 0.98 -12.96
C LEU A 112 -10.21 0.77 -14.40
N SER A 113 -10.58 -0.36 -15.01
CA SER A 113 -10.30 -0.62 -16.43
C SER A 113 -10.98 0.39 -17.34
N GLU A 114 -12.16 0.86 -16.99
CA GLU A 114 -12.90 1.87 -17.75
C GLU A 114 -12.13 3.19 -17.87
N ILE A 115 -11.32 3.51 -16.89
CA ILE A 115 -10.45 4.70 -16.90
C ILE A 115 -9.00 4.39 -17.28
N GLY A 116 -8.73 3.18 -17.79
CA GLY A 116 -7.43 2.78 -18.28
C GLY A 116 -6.43 2.35 -17.20
N LEU A 117 -6.88 2.12 -15.96
CA LEU A 117 -6.00 1.73 -14.86
C LEU A 117 -6.05 0.22 -14.62
N LYS A 118 -4.92 -0.44 -14.86
CA LYS A 118 -4.76 -1.89 -14.69
C LYS A 118 -3.39 -2.20 -14.09
N TRP A 119 -3.34 -3.26 -13.27
CA TRP A 119 -2.09 -3.79 -12.72
C TRP A 119 -1.51 -4.90 -13.60
N HIS A 120 -2.36 -5.50 -14.45
CA HIS A 120 -1.94 -6.53 -15.39
C HIS A 120 -2.88 -6.54 -16.59
N TYR A 121 -2.35 -6.90 -17.77
CA TYR A 121 -3.16 -6.94 -19.00
C TYR A 121 -4.16 -8.10 -19.04
N ARG A 122 -3.87 -9.21 -18.32
CA ARG A 122 -4.81 -10.32 -18.19
C ARG A 122 -5.85 -10.02 -17.13
N PRO A 123 -7.16 -10.07 -17.45
CA PRO A 123 -8.20 -9.73 -16.48
C PRO A 123 -8.17 -10.57 -15.20
N GLU A 124 -7.97 -11.88 -15.31
CA GLU A 124 -7.95 -12.77 -14.15
C GLU A 124 -6.77 -12.51 -13.23
N ILE A 125 -5.61 -12.13 -13.79
CA ILE A 125 -4.44 -11.75 -12.99
C ILE A 125 -4.65 -10.38 -12.37
N ASN A 126 -5.17 -9.43 -13.13
CA ASN A 126 -5.49 -8.09 -12.64
C ASN A 126 -6.44 -8.14 -11.44
N GLU A 127 -7.51 -8.93 -11.53
CA GLU A 127 -8.46 -9.14 -10.41
C GLU A 127 -7.77 -9.73 -9.18
N SER A 128 -6.92 -10.73 -9.37
CA SER A 128 -6.17 -11.36 -8.27
C SER A 128 -5.24 -10.38 -7.58
N LEU A 129 -4.56 -9.52 -8.34
CA LEU A 129 -3.68 -8.50 -7.79
C LEU A 129 -4.45 -7.46 -6.98
N ILE A 130 -5.60 -7.01 -7.48
CA ILE A 130 -6.47 -6.08 -6.77
C ILE A 130 -7.00 -6.73 -5.49
N HIS A 131 -7.46 -7.97 -5.57
CA HIS A 131 -7.92 -8.73 -4.40
C HIS A 131 -6.84 -8.77 -3.31
N ALA A 132 -5.62 -9.12 -3.69
CA ALA A 132 -4.49 -9.18 -2.77
C ALA A 132 -4.19 -7.81 -2.14
N LEU A 133 -4.23 -6.73 -2.92
CA LEU A 133 -4.03 -5.37 -2.40
C LEU A 133 -5.11 -5.00 -1.38
N LEU A 134 -6.37 -5.32 -1.65
CA LEU A 134 -7.46 -5.07 -0.71
C LEU A 134 -7.25 -5.83 0.60
N ILE A 135 -6.86 -7.11 0.53
CA ILE A 135 -6.57 -7.91 1.72
C ILE A 135 -5.40 -7.33 2.51
N HIS A 136 -4.28 -7.07 1.84
CA HIS A 136 -3.03 -6.68 2.53
C HIS A 136 -3.03 -5.25 3.03
N TRP A 137 -3.88 -4.38 2.51
CA TRP A 137 -3.90 -2.98 2.89
C TRP A 137 -5.22 -2.54 3.51
N ALA A 138 -6.34 -2.68 2.79
CA ALA A 138 -7.62 -2.13 3.22
C ALA A 138 -8.17 -2.83 4.47
N ILE A 139 -8.01 -4.14 4.57
CA ILE A 139 -8.46 -4.91 5.74
C ILE A 139 -7.62 -4.52 6.97
N TYR A 140 -6.30 -4.54 6.85
CA TYR A 140 -5.41 -4.21 7.97
C TYR A 140 -5.49 -2.74 8.39
N ALA A 141 -5.82 -1.84 7.48
CA ALA A 141 -6.05 -0.44 7.80
C ALA A 141 -7.43 -0.19 8.43
N GLY A 142 -8.31 -1.19 8.44
CA GLY A 142 -9.65 -1.06 8.99
C GLY A 142 -10.63 -0.31 8.07
N LEU A 143 -10.36 -0.30 6.77
CA LEU A 143 -11.21 0.34 5.75
C LEU A 143 -12.33 -0.56 5.25
N LEU A 144 -12.04 -1.85 5.12
CA LEU A 144 -12.98 -2.85 4.62
C LEU A 144 -12.96 -4.09 5.51
N LYS A 145 -14.03 -4.85 5.45
CA LYS A 145 -14.14 -6.20 6.02
C LYS A 145 -14.21 -7.22 4.89
N TYR A 146 -13.70 -8.41 5.13
CA TYR A 146 -13.66 -9.48 4.15
C TYR A 146 -14.45 -10.70 4.64
N ASP A 147 -15.30 -11.24 3.75
CA ASP A 147 -15.99 -12.51 3.97
C ASP A 147 -15.30 -13.59 3.13
N GLY A 148 -14.60 -14.52 3.82
CA GLY A 148 -13.89 -15.61 3.15
C GLY A 148 -14.78 -16.62 2.44
N LYS A 149 -16.06 -16.71 2.81
CA LYS A 149 -17.01 -17.64 2.16
C LYS A 149 -17.44 -17.12 0.80
N SER A 150 -17.78 -15.84 0.71
CA SER A 150 -18.24 -15.23 -0.55
C SER A 150 -17.08 -14.63 -1.37
N GLY A 151 -15.92 -14.40 -0.75
CA GLY A 151 -14.80 -13.70 -1.38
C GLY A 151 -15.06 -12.21 -1.59
N LYS A 152 -16.00 -11.64 -0.87
CA LYS A 152 -16.43 -10.26 -1.05
C LYS A 152 -16.03 -9.36 0.12
N PHE A 153 -16.00 -8.08 -0.16
CA PHE A 153 -15.63 -7.02 0.78
C PHE A 153 -16.85 -6.15 1.10
N THR A 154 -16.91 -5.69 2.33
CA THR A 154 -17.92 -4.75 2.80
C THR A 154 -17.26 -3.59 3.51
N LYS A 155 -17.99 -2.49 3.64
CA LYS A 155 -17.54 -1.33 4.41
C LYS A 155 -17.32 -1.73 5.88
N ALA A 156 -16.18 -1.33 6.40
CA ALA A 156 -15.86 -1.55 7.81
C ALA A 156 -16.66 -0.61 8.73
#